data_8bb2aa84a3c7d6604442ae7f81753dfe
#
_entry.id   8bb2aa84a3c7d6604442ae7f81753dfe
#
_cell.length_a   1.000
_cell.length_b   1.000
_cell.length_c   1.000
_cell.angle_alpha   90.00
_cell.angle_beta   90.00
_cell.angle_gamma   90.00
#
_symmetry.space_group_name_H-M   'P 1'
#
loop_
_entity.id
_entity.type
_entity.pdbx_description
1 polymer ?
#
loop_
_entity_poly.entity_id
_entity_poly.type
_entity_poly.pdbx_seq_one_letter_code
_entity_poly.pdbx_strand_id
1 'polypeptide(L)'
;MKKLLLMLVACMATMTAFAGDEGEGWSKGFTPVADKADLAGIHTVVAADGSVFASSTYNQAFQFAGKAVTDPDGLLSSCVLKYDAQGNELWAVSLVGKCKIYAMAADTDGTLYIAGQSQDEKVVITDTQGHEKEIQNPKRLSPFFEEFVSANEGFFAKIDKNGVLQSIVTLIPEVNPDILAIVGDPYEMGMEGSIYDYSFNDPVYVLPRKIVLDGDKVYVAAGFTGDIAELGWKGCYLNYFGMNESIFDIKSFGLFSMDKNLLNLASIATVQATEKVQTMSQYYPETIDFVVYDGVPHVAFIGGGELTLTTAAGSKNFAFEVTDDGLNHALVLANVNAPEQPKVFNAAPVDYLGAKFNLVDATLADGNCIMAGTFYGNFPLDNTVTKDKNVSFVASIKMSDCSVNWAKANEVESEAQCMIVTGEEIHAATADAHYVFRTSDGDLKKAENQGFNDASCYNDQYCSTIFTQENSVVVFSPKMKPSGIDETTALKNGATKYYNVNGVELSAPQKGLNIIKTADGVKKVTVK
;
A
#
# COMPACT_ATOMS: atom_id res chain seq x y z
N MET A 1 -35.28 4.05 -0.53
CA MET A 1 -35.26 2.86 -1.39
C MET A 1 -35.08 3.17 -2.87
N LYS A 2 -35.88 4.01 -3.56
CA LYS A 2 -35.66 4.31 -5.00
C LYS A 2 -34.35 5.04 -5.30
N LYS A 3 -33.87 5.96 -4.44
CA LYS A 3 -32.57 6.63 -4.62
C LYS A 3 -31.38 5.69 -4.41
N LEU A 4 -31.49 4.77 -3.44
CA LEU A 4 -30.47 3.73 -3.20
C LEU A 4 -30.35 2.77 -4.39
N LEU A 5 -31.48 2.38 -4.98
CA LEU A 5 -31.51 1.50 -6.17
C LEU A 5 -30.94 2.21 -7.40
N LEU A 6 -31.21 3.51 -7.58
CA LEU A 6 -30.65 4.30 -8.70
C LEU A 6 -29.12 4.51 -8.55
N MET A 7 -28.64 4.71 -7.31
CA MET A 7 -27.20 4.80 -7.03
C MET A 7 -26.49 3.45 -7.24
N LEU A 8 -27.09 2.34 -6.82
CA LEU A 8 -26.53 1.00 -7.06
C LEU A 8 -26.42 0.70 -8.57
N VAL A 9 -27.41 1.11 -9.37
CA VAL A 9 -27.41 0.97 -10.83
C VAL A 9 -26.37 1.90 -11.49
N ALA A 10 -26.19 3.12 -10.97
CA ALA A 10 -25.14 4.02 -11.44
C ALA A 10 -23.74 3.48 -11.11
N CYS A 11 -23.53 2.92 -9.90
CA CYS A 11 -22.27 2.26 -9.52
C CYS A 11 -21.95 1.05 -10.40
N MET A 12 -22.94 0.24 -10.77
CA MET A 12 -22.71 -0.90 -11.69
C MET A 12 -22.33 -0.46 -13.11
N ALA A 13 -22.81 0.71 -13.58
CA ALA A 13 -22.50 1.20 -14.91
C ALA A 13 -21.07 1.77 -15.06
N THR A 14 -20.44 2.20 -13.96
CA THR A 14 -19.08 2.78 -13.97
C THR A 14 -17.97 1.78 -13.70
N MET A 15 -18.29 0.58 -13.21
CA MET A 15 -17.31 -0.46 -12.87
C MET A 15 -16.98 -1.43 -14.01
N THR A 16 -17.46 -1.19 -15.22
CA THR A 16 -17.16 -2.02 -16.40
C THR A 16 -15.71 -1.88 -16.88
N ALA A 17 -14.90 -1.01 -16.26
CA ALA A 17 -13.50 -0.84 -16.63
C ALA A 17 -12.65 -2.09 -16.39
N PHE A 18 -12.91 -2.84 -15.31
CA PHE A 18 -12.24 -4.11 -15.01
C PHE A 18 -12.89 -5.31 -15.71
N ALA A 19 -14.19 -5.24 -15.97
CA ALA A 19 -14.90 -6.24 -16.72
C ALA A 19 -15.03 -5.72 -18.15
N GLY A 20 -14.32 -6.24 -19.12
CA GLY A 20 -14.66 -5.97 -20.52
C GLY A 20 -16.19 -6.12 -20.72
N ASP A 21 -16.75 -5.54 -21.76
CA ASP A 21 -18.19 -5.26 -22.05
C ASP A 21 -19.27 -6.32 -21.70
N GLU A 22 -18.94 -7.47 -21.08
CA GLU A 22 -19.87 -8.58 -20.88
C GLU A 22 -19.84 -9.26 -19.49
N GLY A 23 -19.28 -8.63 -18.45
CA GLY A 23 -19.13 -9.32 -17.16
C GLY A 23 -19.99 -8.75 -16.03
N GLU A 24 -21.10 -9.40 -15.65
CA GLU A 24 -21.71 -9.15 -14.35
C GLU A 24 -20.80 -9.72 -13.25
N GLY A 25 -20.11 -8.83 -12.52
CA GLY A 25 -19.42 -9.13 -11.27
C GLY A 25 -20.40 -9.14 -10.09
N TRP A 26 -19.86 -9.17 -8.88
CA TRP A 26 -20.65 -8.98 -7.67
C TRP A 26 -20.22 -7.71 -6.95
N SER A 27 -21.16 -7.12 -6.22
CA SER A 27 -20.93 -5.96 -5.35
C SER A 27 -21.56 -6.20 -3.98
N LYS A 28 -20.82 -5.89 -2.91
CA LYS A 28 -21.27 -6.00 -1.52
C LYS A 28 -20.93 -4.74 -0.76
N GLY A 29 -21.93 -4.19 -0.07
CA GLY A 29 -21.78 -3.01 0.77
C GLY A 29 -22.04 -3.34 2.24
N PHE A 30 -21.31 -2.72 3.14
CA PHE A 30 -21.53 -2.74 4.58
C PHE A 30 -21.27 -1.35 5.16
N THR A 31 -21.89 -1.06 6.30
CA THR A 31 -21.80 0.25 6.96
C THR A 31 -21.12 0.07 8.31
N PRO A 32 -19.79 0.21 8.36
CA PRO A 32 -19.01 -0.10 9.57
C PRO A 32 -18.93 1.05 10.56
N VAL A 33 -19.23 2.28 10.14
CA VAL A 33 -19.07 3.49 10.97
C VAL A 33 -20.31 4.39 10.93
N ALA A 34 -20.47 5.21 11.97
CA ALA A 34 -21.54 6.21 12.02
C ALA A 34 -21.21 7.44 11.18
N ASP A 35 -19.94 7.86 11.17
CA ASP A 35 -19.44 9.03 10.45
C ASP A 35 -18.40 8.60 9.41
N LYS A 36 -18.51 9.15 8.21
CA LYS A 36 -17.55 8.93 7.12
C LYS A 36 -16.11 9.27 7.54
N ALA A 37 -15.91 10.26 8.39
CA ALA A 37 -14.60 10.67 8.89
C ALA A 37 -13.86 9.56 9.65
N ASP A 38 -14.59 8.57 10.17
CA ASP A 38 -14.03 7.43 10.89
C ASP A 38 -13.60 6.28 9.96
N LEU A 39 -13.93 6.34 8.67
CA LEU A 39 -13.51 5.33 7.69
C LEU A 39 -12.01 5.42 7.44
N ALA A 40 -11.30 4.34 7.71
CA ALA A 40 -9.87 4.19 7.45
C ALA A 40 -9.50 2.71 7.25
N GLY A 41 -8.25 2.42 6.88
CA GLY A 41 -7.80 1.04 6.67
C GLY A 41 -8.60 0.32 5.59
N ILE A 42 -8.98 1.04 4.55
CA ILE A 42 -9.80 0.53 3.44
C ILE A 42 -8.88 -0.14 2.43
N HIS A 43 -8.75 -1.46 2.54
CA HIS A 43 -7.90 -2.25 1.65
C HIS A 43 -8.64 -3.46 1.12
N THR A 44 -8.23 -3.93 -0.05
CA THR A 44 -8.69 -5.18 -0.65
C THR A 44 -7.54 -5.97 -1.20
N VAL A 45 -7.63 -7.30 -1.09
CA VAL A 45 -6.67 -8.21 -1.71
C VAL A 45 -7.38 -9.46 -2.24
N VAL A 46 -6.93 -9.95 -3.37
CA VAL A 46 -7.49 -11.13 -4.03
C VAL A 46 -6.55 -12.31 -3.90
N ALA A 47 -7.08 -13.46 -3.49
CA ALA A 47 -6.33 -14.71 -3.44
C ALA A 47 -6.37 -15.47 -4.77
N ALA A 48 -5.51 -16.49 -4.90
CA ALA A 48 -5.39 -17.31 -6.09
C ALA A 48 -6.66 -18.10 -6.47
N ASP A 49 -7.54 -18.37 -5.49
CA ASP A 49 -8.82 -19.04 -5.69
C ASP A 49 -9.96 -18.06 -6.05
N GLY A 50 -9.66 -16.78 -6.20
CA GLY A 50 -10.62 -15.71 -6.46
C GLY A 50 -11.35 -15.21 -5.22
N SER A 51 -11.01 -15.71 -4.02
CA SER A 51 -11.52 -15.15 -2.77
C SER A 51 -11.04 -13.72 -2.61
N VAL A 52 -11.90 -12.84 -2.10
CA VAL A 52 -11.62 -11.42 -1.86
C VAL A 52 -11.57 -11.17 -0.37
N PHE A 53 -10.51 -10.55 0.09
CA PHE A 53 -10.40 -10.00 1.43
C PHE A 53 -10.61 -8.49 1.38
N ALA A 54 -11.32 -7.96 2.37
CA ALA A 54 -11.55 -6.53 2.52
C ALA A 54 -11.30 -6.13 3.97
N SER A 55 -10.73 -4.96 4.20
CA SER A 55 -10.56 -4.39 5.54
C SER A 55 -11.18 -3.01 5.65
N SER A 56 -11.54 -2.65 6.87
CA SER A 56 -12.04 -1.32 7.24
C SER A 56 -11.93 -1.12 8.75
N THR A 57 -11.87 0.12 9.19
CA THR A 57 -12.23 0.47 10.57
C THR A 57 -13.73 0.33 10.78
N TYR A 58 -14.15 0.07 12.03
CA TYR A 58 -15.55 0.05 12.42
C TYR A 58 -15.74 0.54 13.86
N ASN A 59 -16.87 1.19 14.13
CA ASN A 59 -17.34 1.61 15.46
C ASN A 59 -18.84 1.36 15.64
N GLN A 60 -19.48 0.71 14.66
CA GLN A 60 -20.86 0.23 14.72
C GLN A 60 -20.90 -1.27 14.49
N ALA A 61 -21.84 -1.92 15.18
CA ALA A 61 -22.10 -3.33 14.94
C ALA A 61 -22.75 -3.56 13.57
N PHE A 62 -22.25 -4.54 12.84
CA PHE A 62 -22.83 -5.00 11.58
C PHE A 62 -22.83 -6.53 11.51
N GLN A 63 -23.61 -7.09 10.58
CA GLN A 63 -23.67 -8.54 10.36
C GLN A 63 -22.78 -8.94 9.20
N PHE A 64 -22.04 -10.03 9.36
CA PHE A 64 -21.23 -10.63 8.31
C PHE A 64 -21.18 -12.16 8.47
N ALA A 65 -21.43 -12.90 7.39
CA ALA A 65 -21.50 -14.37 7.41
C ALA A 65 -22.42 -14.93 8.53
N GLY A 66 -23.51 -14.24 8.81
CA GLY A 66 -24.47 -14.60 9.86
C GLY A 66 -23.99 -14.38 11.30
N LYS A 67 -22.86 -13.70 11.50
CA LYS A 67 -22.32 -13.33 12.81
C LYS A 67 -22.27 -11.82 12.97
N ALA A 68 -22.42 -11.36 14.21
CA ALA A 68 -22.25 -9.94 14.54
C ALA A 68 -20.75 -9.62 14.67
N VAL A 69 -20.31 -8.57 13.98
CA VAL A 69 -19.03 -7.90 14.19
C VAL A 69 -19.31 -6.70 15.07
N THR A 70 -18.73 -6.66 16.25
CA THR A 70 -19.06 -5.64 17.27
C THR A 70 -17.82 -5.01 17.83
N ASP A 71 -17.89 -3.69 18.04
CA ASP A 71 -16.93 -2.93 18.83
C ASP A 71 -17.68 -2.42 20.08
N PRO A 72 -17.56 -3.10 21.22
CA PRO A 72 -18.34 -2.78 22.41
C PRO A 72 -18.04 -1.41 22.98
N ASP A 73 -16.85 -0.89 22.74
CA ASP A 73 -16.37 0.38 23.32
C ASP A 73 -16.41 1.54 22.32
N GLY A 74 -16.71 1.28 21.04
CA GLY A 74 -16.77 2.29 19.98
C GLY A 74 -15.43 2.95 19.66
N LEU A 75 -14.31 2.21 19.77
CA LEU A 75 -12.94 2.72 19.78
C LEU A 75 -12.30 2.85 18.38
N LEU A 76 -13.04 2.68 17.29
CA LEU A 76 -12.49 2.58 15.94
C LEU A 76 -11.61 1.35 15.77
N SER A 77 -12.17 0.21 16.05
CA SER A 77 -11.61 -1.12 15.81
C SER A 77 -11.43 -1.39 14.31
N SER A 78 -10.68 -2.43 13.97
CA SER A 78 -10.54 -2.87 12.57
C SER A 78 -11.11 -4.26 12.35
N CYS A 79 -11.53 -4.55 11.12
CA CYS A 79 -11.96 -5.88 10.72
C CYS A 79 -11.35 -6.32 9.39
N VAL A 80 -11.27 -7.63 9.22
CA VAL A 80 -11.00 -8.28 7.93
C VAL A 80 -12.18 -9.17 7.59
N LEU A 81 -12.71 -8.99 6.39
CA LEU A 81 -13.85 -9.73 5.84
C LEU A 81 -13.38 -10.57 4.66
N LYS A 82 -13.85 -11.81 4.56
CA LYS A 82 -13.57 -12.66 3.40
C LYS A 82 -14.85 -13.02 2.67
N TYR A 83 -14.81 -12.86 1.35
CA TYR A 83 -15.80 -13.31 0.38
C TYR A 83 -15.22 -14.44 -0.48
N ASP A 84 -16.05 -15.33 -0.98
CA ASP A 84 -15.64 -16.25 -2.05
C ASP A 84 -15.63 -15.54 -3.42
N ALA A 85 -15.20 -16.23 -4.47
CA ALA A 85 -15.16 -15.70 -5.83
C ALA A 85 -16.56 -15.31 -6.39
N GLN A 86 -17.64 -15.74 -5.77
CA GLN A 86 -19.02 -15.43 -6.11
C GLN A 86 -19.62 -14.32 -5.23
N GLY A 87 -18.85 -13.78 -4.27
CA GLY A 87 -19.29 -12.74 -3.35
C GLY A 87 -20.10 -13.24 -2.17
N ASN A 88 -20.09 -14.55 -1.88
CA ASN A 88 -20.68 -15.05 -0.64
C ASN A 88 -19.76 -14.74 0.54
N GLU A 89 -20.35 -14.25 1.61
CA GLU A 89 -19.64 -13.96 2.87
C GLU A 89 -19.17 -15.27 3.50
N LEU A 90 -17.86 -15.39 3.77
CA LEU A 90 -17.28 -16.59 4.36
C LEU A 90 -17.00 -16.42 5.85
N TRP A 91 -16.24 -15.38 6.21
CA TRP A 91 -15.88 -15.13 7.60
C TRP A 91 -15.38 -13.70 7.83
N ALA A 92 -15.41 -13.29 9.10
CA ALA A 92 -14.80 -12.05 9.59
C ALA A 92 -13.84 -12.36 10.73
N VAL A 93 -12.74 -11.58 10.80
CA VAL A 93 -11.82 -11.49 11.92
C VAL A 93 -11.88 -10.05 12.43
N SER A 94 -12.05 -9.87 13.74
CA SER A 94 -12.12 -8.56 14.38
C SER A 94 -10.85 -8.25 15.18
N LEU A 95 -10.44 -6.99 15.13
CA LEU A 95 -9.36 -6.41 15.92
C LEU A 95 -9.99 -5.32 16.77
N VAL A 96 -10.35 -5.65 18.01
CA VAL A 96 -11.07 -4.75 18.93
C VAL A 96 -10.07 -3.92 19.73
N GLY A 97 -10.24 -2.61 19.68
CA GLY A 97 -9.35 -1.58 20.20
C GLY A 97 -8.93 -0.63 19.10
N LYS A 98 -8.49 0.58 19.44
CA LYS A 98 -8.10 1.58 18.43
C LYS A 98 -6.90 1.10 17.62
N CYS A 99 -7.16 0.66 16.40
CA CYS A 99 -6.14 0.16 15.48
C CYS A 99 -6.56 0.37 14.02
N LYS A 100 -5.56 0.34 13.13
CA LYS A 100 -5.78 0.43 11.68
C LYS A 100 -4.93 -0.61 10.95
N ILE A 101 -5.51 -1.25 9.94
CA ILE A 101 -4.79 -2.05 8.96
C ILE A 101 -4.30 -1.10 7.87
N TYR A 102 -3.05 -1.22 7.45
CA TYR A 102 -2.44 -0.36 6.45
C TYR A 102 -1.95 -1.11 5.21
N ALA A 103 -1.79 -2.42 5.31
CA ALA A 103 -1.42 -3.25 4.18
C ALA A 103 -1.91 -4.69 4.37
N MET A 104 -2.23 -5.33 3.26
CA MET A 104 -2.62 -6.74 3.19
C MET A 104 -1.95 -7.41 2.01
N ALA A 105 -1.64 -8.71 2.13
CA ALA A 105 -1.21 -9.55 1.03
C ALA A 105 -1.73 -10.98 1.21
N ALA A 106 -2.19 -11.61 0.13
CA ALA A 106 -2.66 -12.99 0.14
C ALA A 106 -1.64 -13.90 -0.53
N ASP A 107 -1.35 -15.04 0.10
CA ASP A 107 -0.53 -16.09 -0.49
C ASP A 107 -1.36 -16.99 -1.42
N THR A 108 -0.68 -17.77 -2.24
CA THR A 108 -1.28 -18.68 -3.21
C THR A 108 -2.13 -19.78 -2.58
N ASP A 109 -1.90 -20.11 -1.31
CA ASP A 109 -2.71 -21.08 -0.54
C ASP A 109 -3.95 -20.46 0.15
N GLY A 110 -4.16 -19.15 -0.04
CA GLY A 110 -5.24 -18.38 0.58
C GLY A 110 -4.95 -17.89 2.01
N THR A 111 -3.71 -18.02 2.48
CA THR A 111 -3.24 -17.39 3.72
C THR A 111 -3.15 -15.87 3.53
N LEU A 112 -3.67 -15.12 4.49
CA LEU A 112 -3.63 -13.66 4.50
C LEU A 112 -2.58 -13.16 5.50
N TYR A 113 -1.79 -12.20 5.05
CA TYR A 113 -0.88 -11.39 5.87
C TYR A 113 -1.45 -9.98 5.98
N ILE A 114 -1.56 -9.48 7.19
CA ILE A 114 -1.98 -8.10 7.46
C ILE A 114 -0.89 -7.37 8.23
N ALA A 115 -0.73 -6.09 7.95
CA ALA A 115 0.12 -5.19 8.70
C ALA A 115 -0.70 -3.96 9.12
N GLY A 116 -0.56 -3.56 10.35
CA GLY A 116 -1.32 -2.45 10.93
C GLY A 116 -0.58 -1.77 12.05
N GLN A 117 -1.26 -0.79 12.63
CA GLN A 117 -0.78 -0.04 13.79
C GLN A 117 -1.83 -0.11 14.90
N SER A 118 -1.38 -0.43 16.10
CA SER A 118 -2.15 -0.31 17.32
C SER A 118 -1.94 1.08 17.91
N GLN A 119 -3.03 1.75 18.27
CA GLN A 119 -3.04 3.09 18.88
C GLN A 119 -3.67 3.08 20.28
N ASP A 120 -4.07 1.91 20.75
CA ASP A 120 -4.66 1.71 22.07
C ASP A 120 -3.70 0.95 22.97
N GLU A 121 -3.94 0.98 24.28
CA GLU A 121 -3.18 0.20 25.26
C GLU A 121 -3.24 -1.30 24.94
N LYS A 122 -4.37 -1.73 24.41
CA LYS A 122 -4.65 -3.12 24.11
C LYS A 122 -5.52 -3.26 22.87
N VAL A 123 -5.12 -4.12 21.96
CA VAL A 123 -5.95 -4.57 20.83
C VAL A 123 -6.12 -6.08 20.92
N VAL A 124 -7.37 -6.56 20.83
CA VAL A 124 -7.70 -7.98 20.87
C VAL A 124 -8.08 -8.46 19.48
N ILE A 125 -7.32 -9.41 18.94
CA ILE A 125 -7.68 -10.08 17.68
C ILE A 125 -8.47 -11.34 18.01
N THR A 126 -9.70 -11.41 17.52
CA THR A 126 -10.56 -12.59 17.66
C THR A 126 -10.73 -13.28 16.32
N ASP A 127 -10.31 -14.54 16.22
CA ASP A 127 -10.39 -15.35 15.02
C ASP A 127 -11.76 -16.04 14.84
N THR A 128 -11.92 -16.76 13.74
CA THR A 128 -13.18 -17.47 13.40
C THR A 128 -13.55 -18.60 14.36
N GLN A 129 -12.59 -19.12 15.11
CA GLN A 129 -12.77 -20.17 16.14
C GLN A 129 -13.03 -19.58 17.52
N GLY A 130 -12.96 -18.26 17.65
CA GLY A 130 -13.11 -17.55 18.92
C GLY A 130 -11.82 -17.57 19.77
N HIS A 131 -10.67 -17.87 19.17
CA HIS A 131 -9.40 -17.68 19.84
C HIS A 131 -9.06 -16.21 19.86
N GLU A 132 -8.63 -15.73 21.02
CA GLU A 132 -8.21 -14.36 21.23
C GLU A 132 -6.70 -14.25 21.38
N LYS A 133 -6.12 -13.24 20.75
CA LYS A 133 -4.74 -12.83 20.96
C LYS A 133 -4.69 -11.32 21.19
N GLU A 134 -3.90 -10.94 22.19
CA GLU A 134 -3.75 -9.54 22.59
C GLU A 134 -2.46 -8.97 22.01
N ILE A 135 -2.57 -7.76 21.44
CA ILE A 135 -1.47 -6.85 21.18
C ILE A 135 -1.49 -5.85 22.33
N GLN A 136 -0.40 -5.76 23.07
CA GLN A 136 -0.30 -4.84 24.21
C GLN A 136 0.73 -3.76 23.91
N ASN A 137 0.26 -2.54 23.71
CA ASN A 137 1.14 -1.39 23.58
C ASN A 137 1.72 -1.02 24.95
N PRO A 138 3.04 -0.87 25.07
CA PRO A 138 3.62 -0.37 26.28
C PRO A 138 3.18 1.07 26.52
N LYS A 139 2.69 1.34 27.73
CA LYS A 139 2.45 2.70 28.16
C LYS A 139 3.76 3.40 28.48
N ARG A 140 3.88 4.62 28.02
CA ARG A 140 4.94 5.55 28.41
C ARG A 140 4.35 6.70 29.22
N LEU A 141 5.06 7.10 30.26
CA LEU A 141 4.73 8.34 30.93
C LEU A 141 5.10 9.49 29.98
N SER A 142 4.10 10.30 29.63
CA SER A 142 4.39 11.57 28.97
C SER A 142 5.13 12.46 29.96
N PRO A 143 6.31 12.96 29.63
CA PRO A 143 7.04 13.87 30.52
C PRO A 143 6.29 15.15 30.83
N PHE A 144 5.22 15.48 30.07
CA PHE A 144 4.53 16.76 30.17
C PHE A 144 3.13 16.69 30.79
N PHE A 145 2.45 15.55 30.74
CA PHE A 145 1.04 15.49 31.15
C PHE A 145 0.76 14.59 32.34
N GLU A 146 1.77 13.99 32.99
CA GLU A 146 1.58 12.94 33.98
C GLU A 146 0.68 11.76 33.48
N GLU A 147 0.38 11.75 32.18
CA GLU A 147 -0.47 10.76 31.55
C GLU A 147 0.39 9.73 30.80
N PHE A 148 -0.05 8.47 30.83
CA PHE A 148 0.56 7.45 30.03
C PHE A 148 0.04 7.51 28.59
N VAL A 149 0.91 7.75 27.63
CA VAL A 149 0.62 7.63 26.20
C VAL A 149 1.11 6.31 25.67
N SER A 150 0.29 5.64 24.88
CA SER A 150 0.68 4.41 24.19
C SER A 150 1.65 4.74 23.07
N ALA A 151 2.71 3.94 22.91
CA ALA A 151 3.45 3.93 21.66
C ALA A 151 2.53 3.40 20.55
N ASN A 152 2.65 3.94 19.33
CA ASN A 152 1.90 3.39 18.19
C ASN A 152 2.68 2.22 17.58
N GLU A 153 2.44 1.04 18.12
CA GLU A 153 3.12 -0.20 17.77
C GLU A 153 2.68 -0.70 16.39
N GLY A 154 3.65 -1.13 15.58
CA GLY A 154 3.37 -1.87 14.36
C GLY A 154 3.08 -3.33 14.66
N PHE A 155 1.99 -3.88 14.13
CA PHE A 155 1.69 -5.30 14.23
C PHE A 155 1.62 -5.96 12.86
N PHE A 156 1.97 -7.25 12.82
CA PHE A 156 1.94 -8.11 11.64
C PHE A 156 1.28 -9.41 12.04
N ALA A 157 0.23 -9.80 11.33
CA ALA A 157 -0.48 -11.03 11.64
C ALA A 157 -0.66 -11.91 10.41
N LYS A 158 -0.59 -13.23 10.64
CA LYS A 158 -0.84 -14.28 9.67
C LYS A 158 -2.15 -14.96 10.01
N ILE A 159 -3.08 -14.99 9.06
CA ILE A 159 -4.42 -15.57 9.18
C ILE A 159 -4.55 -16.62 8.08
N ASP A 160 -4.90 -17.85 8.42
CA ASP A 160 -5.07 -18.90 7.43
C ASP A 160 -6.34 -18.68 6.57
N LYS A 161 -6.49 -19.48 5.52
CA LYS A 161 -7.64 -19.39 4.60
C LYS A 161 -9.02 -19.55 5.27
N ASN A 162 -9.07 -20.13 6.47
CA ASN A 162 -10.30 -20.34 7.24
C ASN A 162 -10.55 -19.22 8.27
N GLY A 163 -9.67 -18.21 8.32
CA GLY A 163 -9.79 -17.10 9.26
C GLY A 163 -9.22 -17.41 10.64
N VAL A 164 -8.38 -18.45 10.77
CA VAL A 164 -7.73 -18.80 12.04
C VAL A 164 -6.39 -18.07 12.14
N LEU A 165 -6.19 -17.35 13.23
CA LEU A 165 -4.97 -16.61 13.51
C LEU A 165 -3.81 -17.57 13.83
N GLN A 166 -2.77 -17.53 13.02
CA GLN A 166 -1.61 -18.41 13.13
C GLN A 166 -0.47 -17.78 13.95
N SER A 167 -0.13 -16.55 13.67
CA SER A 167 0.96 -15.82 14.33
C SER A 167 0.74 -14.32 14.34
N ILE A 168 1.33 -13.64 15.31
CA ILE A 168 1.43 -12.19 15.42
C ILE A 168 2.86 -11.84 15.79
N VAL A 169 3.38 -10.79 15.19
CA VAL A 169 4.63 -10.12 15.54
C VAL A 169 4.35 -8.64 15.70
N THR A 170 4.97 -8.02 16.66
CA THR A 170 4.89 -6.60 16.92
C THR A 170 6.27 -5.96 16.85
N LEU A 171 6.31 -4.70 16.39
CA LEU A 171 7.49 -3.85 16.44
C LEU A 171 7.18 -2.68 17.37
N ILE A 172 7.87 -2.63 18.48
CA ILE A 172 7.64 -1.65 19.55
C ILE A 172 8.64 -0.51 19.39
N PRO A 173 8.18 0.70 19.01
CA PRO A 173 9.08 1.85 18.95
C PRO A 173 9.38 2.37 20.35
N GLU A 174 10.65 2.71 20.60
CA GLU A 174 11.10 3.29 21.86
C GLU A 174 11.76 4.64 21.65
N VAL A 175 11.58 5.57 22.59
CA VAL A 175 12.34 6.83 22.58
C VAL A 175 13.80 6.51 22.89
N ASN A 176 14.70 7.06 22.11
CA ASN A 176 16.13 6.86 22.33
C ASN A 176 16.54 7.33 23.73
N PRO A 177 17.19 6.45 24.52
CA PRO A 177 17.62 6.79 25.88
C PRO A 177 18.59 7.98 25.94
N ASP A 178 19.43 8.19 24.92
CA ASP A 178 20.37 9.29 24.87
C ASP A 178 19.65 10.64 24.78
N ILE A 179 18.49 10.69 24.12
CA ILE A 179 17.66 11.90 24.07
C ILE A 179 17.01 12.17 25.40
N LEU A 180 16.47 11.15 26.05
CA LEU A 180 15.95 11.29 27.40
C LEU A 180 17.04 11.77 28.38
N ALA A 181 18.30 11.36 28.19
CA ALA A 181 19.42 11.80 28.98
C ALA A 181 19.83 13.26 28.73
N ILE A 182 19.67 13.75 27.48
CA ILE A 182 19.98 15.15 27.12
C ILE A 182 18.89 16.09 27.62
N VAL A 183 17.63 15.70 27.48
CA VAL A 183 16.49 16.51 27.89
C VAL A 183 16.35 16.60 29.41
N GLY A 184 16.88 15.60 30.13
CA GLY A 184 16.73 15.45 31.58
C GLY A 184 15.31 15.02 31.96
N ASP A 185 15.09 14.83 33.27
CA ASP A 185 13.73 14.67 33.79
C ASP A 185 13.08 16.08 33.82
N PRO A 186 12.06 16.36 33.03
CA PRO A 186 11.41 17.67 32.99
C PRO A 186 10.82 18.07 34.36
N TYR A 187 10.54 17.11 35.23
CA TYR A 187 10.09 17.37 36.60
C TYR A 187 11.20 17.88 37.54
N GLU A 188 12.46 17.48 37.31
CA GLU A 188 13.58 17.95 38.09
C GLU A 188 14.02 19.40 37.74
N MET A 189 13.69 19.85 36.52
CA MET A 189 14.15 21.16 36.02
C MET A 189 13.20 22.32 36.29
N GLY A 190 12.00 22.11 36.79
CA GLY A 190 11.06 23.17 37.18
C GLY A 190 10.63 24.09 36.03
N MET A 191 10.66 23.61 34.81
CA MET A 191 10.36 24.38 33.60
C MET A 191 8.86 24.28 33.26
N GLU A 192 8.01 24.95 33.98
CA GLU A 192 6.65 25.25 33.52
C GLU A 192 6.72 26.12 32.25
N GLY A 193 6.23 25.57 31.13
CA GLY A 193 6.06 26.30 29.87
C GLY A 193 7.29 26.40 28.98
N SER A 194 8.21 25.44 29.02
CA SER A 194 9.31 25.39 28.07
C SER A 194 8.93 24.70 26.77
N ILE A 195 9.59 25.04 25.73
CA ILE A 195 9.51 24.77 24.31
C ILE A 195 9.57 23.27 23.96
N TYR A 196 9.95 22.46 24.91
CA TYR A 196 9.94 20.99 24.77
C TYR A 196 8.53 20.40 24.62
N ASP A 197 7.47 21.23 24.71
CA ASP A 197 6.06 20.83 24.73
C ASP A 197 5.58 20.14 23.45
N TYR A 198 6.20 20.37 22.30
CA TYR A 198 5.62 19.92 21.03
C TYR A 198 6.15 18.59 20.51
N SER A 199 7.37 18.23 20.77
CA SER A 199 8.00 17.06 20.13
C SER A 199 7.82 15.74 20.87
N PHE A 200 7.57 15.78 22.18
CA PHE A 200 7.36 14.57 22.98
C PHE A 200 5.89 14.18 23.14
N ASN A 201 4.96 14.99 22.63
CA ASN A 201 3.53 14.72 22.67
C ASN A 201 3.09 13.73 21.60
N ASP A 202 3.84 13.65 20.50
CA ASP A 202 3.58 12.67 19.48
C ASP A 202 4.13 11.30 19.89
N PRO A 203 3.30 10.27 19.92
CA PRO A 203 3.79 8.93 20.22
C PRO A 203 4.78 8.51 19.13
N VAL A 204 5.91 7.90 19.53
CA VAL A 204 6.75 7.21 18.55
C VAL A 204 5.93 6.09 17.91
N TYR A 205 6.21 5.78 16.66
CA TYR A 205 5.35 4.88 15.90
C TYR A 205 6.11 3.97 14.94
N VAL A 206 5.46 2.86 14.60
CA VAL A 206 5.74 2.08 13.39
C VAL A 206 4.47 2.10 12.53
N LEU A 207 4.60 2.54 11.29
CA LEU A 207 3.50 2.67 10.33
C LEU A 207 3.79 1.80 9.11
N PRO A 208 3.28 0.57 9.06
CA PRO A 208 3.40 -0.27 7.87
C PRO A 208 2.76 0.40 6.65
N ARG A 209 3.34 0.19 5.47
CA ARG A 209 2.85 0.77 4.22
C ARG A 209 2.54 -0.26 3.16
N LYS A 210 3.38 -1.29 3.05
CA LYS A 210 3.25 -2.30 2.00
C LYS A 210 3.78 -3.64 2.45
N ILE A 211 3.12 -4.70 2.03
CA ILE A 211 3.56 -6.09 2.15
C ILE A 211 3.74 -6.67 0.75
N VAL A 212 4.87 -7.33 0.51
CA VAL A 212 5.11 -8.12 -0.70
C VAL A 212 5.56 -9.51 -0.30
N LEU A 213 4.93 -10.53 -0.90
CA LEU A 213 5.31 -11.92 -0.73
C LEU A 213 6.19 -12.36 -1.90
N ASP A 214 7.39 -12.85 -1.62
CA ASP A 214 8.29 -13.41 -2.63
C ASP A 214 9.00 -14.66 -2.09
N GLY A 215 8.79 -15.78 -2.75
CA GLY A 215 9.30 -17.08 -2.28
C GLY A 215 8.82 -17.39 -0.86
N ASP A 216 9.76 -17.62 0.05
CA ASP A 216 9.50 -17.90 1.48
C ASP A 216 9.51 -16.64 2.35
N LYS A 217 9.62 -15.46 1.76
CA LYS A 217 9.75 -14.19 2.48
C LYS A 217 8.50 -13.34 2.42
N VAL A 218 8.29 -12.62 3.50
CA VAL A 218 7.36 -11.50 3.63
C VAL A 218 8.19 -10.23 3.76
N TYR A 219 8.16 -9.36 2.79
CA TYR A 219 8.82 -8.06 2.81
C TYR A 219 7.84 -6.99 3.24
N VAL A 220 8.28 -6.07 4.09
CA VAL A 220 7.44 -4.99 4.61
C VAL A 220 8.20 -3.66 4.55
N ALA A 221 7.59 -2.65 3.92
CA ALA A 221 8.01 -1.27 4.04
C ALA A 221 7.20 -0.57 5.15
N ALA A 222 7.88 0.21 5.98
CA ALA A 222 7.26 0.95 7.07
C ALA A 222 7.91 2.32 7.30
N GLY A 223 7.10 3.31 7.69
CA GLY A 223 7.58 4.52 8.31
C GLY A 223 7.77 4.29 9.82
N PHE A 224 8.73 4.97 10.44
CA PHE A 224 8.93 4.86 11.89
C PHE A 224 9.53 6.13 12.49
N THR A 225 9.29 6.31 13.77
CA THR A 225 10.03 7.21 14.66
C THR A 225 10.43 6.43 15.91
N GLY A 226 11.47 6.90 16.60
CA GLY A 226 12.06 6.15 17.72
C GLY A 226 12.92 4.96 17.28
N ASP A 227 13.50 4.28 18.26
CA ASP A 227 14.34 3.11 18.05
C ASP A 227 13.48 1.85 17.93
N ILE A 228 13.79 0.97 16.99
CA ILE A 228 13.15 -0.34 16.80
C ILE A 228 14.20 -1.43 17.09
N ALA A 229 14.21 -1.91 18.32
CA ALA A 229 15.26 -2.82 18.79
C ALA A 229 15.33 -4.14 18.02
N GLU A 230 14.17 -4.70 17.65
CA GLU A 230 14.06 -5.98 16.93
C GLU A 230 14.71 -5.96 15.55
N LEU A 231 14.78 -4.77 14.94
CA LEU A 231 15.41 -4.55 13.63
C LEU A 231 16.77 -3.84 13.72
N GLY A 232 17.18 -3.43 14.93
CA GLY A 232 18.36 -2.60 15.13
C GLY A 232 18.25 -1.21 14.48
N TRP A 233 17.04 -0.74 14.20
CA TRP A 233 16.82 0.59 13.65
C TRP A 233 16.95 1.63 14.75
N LYS A 234 17.61 2.73 14.42
CA LYS A 234 17.75 3.89 15.29
C LYS A 234 16.87 5.03 14.80
N GLY A 235 16.18 5.69 15.72
CA GLY A 235 15.43 6.89 15.43
C GLY A 235 16.34 8.01 14.92
N CYS A 236 15.80 8.91 14.12
CA CYS A 236 16.46 10.13 13.71
C CYS A 236 15.88 11.31 14.48
N TYR A 237 16.74 12.12 15.02
CA TYR A 237 16.36 13.25 15.86
C TYR A 237 16.99 14.52 15.35
N LEU A 238 16.22 15.58 15.34
CA LEU A 238 16.69 16.91 15.01
C LEU A 238 16.86 17.72 16.29
N ASN A 239 18.06 18.23 16.51
CA ASN A 239 18.33 19.18 17.56
C ASN A 239 18.32 20.60 16.96
N TYR A 240 17.29 21.38 17.26
CA TYR A 240 17.14 22.73 16.76
C TYR A 240 17.65 23.74 17.81
N PHE A 241 18.79 24.37 17.49
CA PHE A 241 19.37 25.47 18.28
C PHE A 241 18.85 26.82 17.76
N GLY A 242 17.62 27.16 18.09
CA GLY A 242 17.03 28.47 17.83
C GLY A 242 16.86 29.29 19.11
N MET A 243 15.99 30.30 19.10
CA MET A 243 15.64 31.03 20.33
C MET A 243 15.06 30.11 21.41
N ASN A 244 14.77 28.87 21.01
CA ASN A 244 14.18 27.84 21.79
C ASN A 244 14.81 26.51 21.36
N GLU A 245 15.60 25.88 22.20
CA GLU A 245 16.16 24.56 21.97
C GLU A 245 15.04 23.52 21.98
N SER A 246 14.86 22.81 20.87
CA SER A 246 13.83 21.77 20.73
C SER A 246 14.40 20.53 20.04
N ILE A 247 14.02 19.37 20.50
CA ILE A 247 14.37 18.07 19.89
C ILE A 247 13.12 17.49 19.27
N PHE A 248 13.20 17.09 18.02
CA PHE A 248 12.08 16.52 17.26
C PHE A 248 12.44 15.15 16.75
N ASP A 249 11.51 14.21 16.90
CA ASP A 249 11.55 12.95 16.19
C ASP A 249 11.31 13.18 14.68
N ILE A 250 12.26 12.75 13.86
CA ILE A 250 12.12 12.83 12.42
C ILE A 250 11.70 11.49 11.88
N LYS A 251 10.64 11.50 11.09
CA LYS A 251 10.15 10.33 10.38
C LYS A 251 11.27 9.70 9.53
N SER A 252 11.45 8.42 9.72
CA SER A 252 12.34 7.57 8.97
C SER A 252 11.54 6.50 8.24
N PHE A 253 12.13 5.89 7.23
CA PHE A 253 11.55 4.72 6.56
C PHE A 253 12.48 3.55 6.63
N GLY A 254 11.90 2.35 6.66
CA GLY A 254 12.65 1.12 6.58
C GLY A 254 11.94 0.05 5.77
N LEU A 255 12.76 -0.86 5.26
CA LEU A 255 12.36 -2.12 4.64
C LEU A 255 12.95 -3.25 5.45
N PHE A 256 12.14 -4.23 5.81
CA PHE A 256 12.57 -5.45 6.48
C PHE A 256 11.89 -6.69 5.90
N SER A 257 12.37 -7.85 6.23
CA SER A 257 11.74 -9.12 5.87
C SER A 257 11.56 -10.02 7.08
N MET A 258 10.60 -10.94 6.94
CA MET A 258 10.34 -12.08 7.81
C MET A 258 10.19 -13.32 6.94
N ASP A 259 10.25 -14.51 7.54
CA ASP A 259 9.74 -15.71 6.86
C ASP A 259 8.20 -15.76 6.89
N LYS A 260 7.61 -16.68 6.14
CA LYS A 260 6.13 -16.84 6.07
C LYS A 260 5.47 -17.29 7.38
N ASN A 261 6.23 -17.56 8.43
CA ASN A 261 5.71 -17.79 9.79
C ASN A 261 5.83 -16.55 10.68
N LEU A 262 6.22 -15.42 10.09
CA LEU A 262 6.51 -14.16 10.76
C LEU A 262 7.65 -14.27 11.79
N LEU A 263 8.63 -15.10 11.50
CA LEU A 263 9.86 -15.26 12.27
C LEU A 263 11.05 -14.69 11.50
N ASN A 264 12.24 -14.70 12.12
CA ASN A 264 13.49 -14.32 11.47
C ASN A 264 13.45 -12.90 10.87
N LEU A 265 13.05 -11.92 11.68
CA LEU A 265 13.07 -10.52 11.30
C LEU A 265 14.48 -10.10 10.89
N ALA A 266 14.59 -9.41 9.76
CA ALA A 266 15.85 -8.91 9.23
C ALA A 266 15.66 -7.53 8.60
N SER A 267 16.41 -6.54 9.08
CA SER A 267 16.52 -5.24 8.44
C SER A 267 17.16 -5.39 7.06
N ILE A 268 16.58 -4.74 6.05
CA ILE A 268 17.09 -4.73 4.68
C ILE A 268 17.63 -3.36 4.32
N ALA A 269 16.86 -2.31 4.59
CA ALA A 269 17.24 -0.94 4.30
C ALA A 269 16.59 0.04 5.26
N THR A 270 17.26 1.17 5.52
CA THR A 270 16.65 2.36 6.14
C THR A 270 16.96 3.60 5.31
N VAL A 271 16.01 4.54 5.28
CA VAL A 271 16.16 5.87 4.68
C VAL A 271 15.86 6.89 5.77
N GLN A 272 16.85 7.70 6.10
CA GLN A 272 16.79 8.64 7.20
C GLN A 272 17.40 9.99 6.84
N ALA A 273 16.99 11.07 7.52
CA ALA A 273 17.71 12.32 7.45
C ALA A 273 19.11 12.18 8.07
N THR A 274 20.08 12.92 7.56
CA THR A 274 21.42 12.98 8.19
C THR A 274 21.40 13.90 9.40
N GLU A 275 22.27 13.64 10.39
CA GLU A 275 22.32 14.37 11.68
C GLU A 275 22.66 15.88 11.55
N LYS A 276 22.96 16.40 10.37
CA LYS A 276 23.44 17.78 10.18
C LYS A 276 22.37 18.78 9.80
N VAL A 277 21.17 18.60 10.25
CA VAL A 277 20.02 19.40 9.82
C VAL A 277 19.89 20.70 10.60
N GLN A 278 19.81 21.83 9.91
CA GLN A 278 19.73 23.16 10.53
C GLN A 278 18.31 23.74 10.61
N THR A 279 17.35 23.23 9.86
CA THR A 279 15.97 23.74 9.87
C THR A 279 14.95 22.62 9.64
N MET A 280 13.81 22.66 10.33
CA MET A 280 12.76 21.62 10.30
C MET A 280 12.10 21.43 8.94
N SER A 281 12.13 22.41 8.05
CA SER A 281 11.43 22.35 6.76
C SER A 281 12.20 21.64 5.65
N GLN A 282 13.42 21.17 5.91
CA GLN A 282 14.37 20.85 4.84
C GLN A 282 14.71 19.37 4.66
N TYR A 283 14.20 18.44 5.50
CA TYR A 283 14.84 17.13 5.62
C TYR A 283 13.88 16.01 5.98
N TYR A 284 13.05 15.59 5.05
CA TYR A 284 12.19 14.43 5.29
C TYR A 284 12.28 13.46 4.13
N PRO A 285 12.50 12.17 4.42
CA PRO A 285 12.01 11.16 3.50
C PRO A 285 10.47 11.24 3.49
N GLU A 286 9.89 11.51 2.33
CA GLU A 286 8.44 11.70 2.20
C GLU A 286 7.71 10.36 2.11
N THR A 287 8.27 9.45 1.32
CA THR A 287 7.65 8.15 1.03
C THR A 287 8.71 7.09 0.80
N ILE A 288 8.41 5.86 1.14
CA ILE A 288 9.11 4.66 0.68
C ILE A 288 8.12 3.68 0.06
N ASP A 289 8.55 3.06 -1.02
CA ASP A 289 7.94 1.87 -1.60
C ASP A 289 9.05 0.94 -2.11
N PHE A 290 8.71 -0.23 -2.61
CA PHE A 290 9.69 -1.17 -3.13
C PHE A 290 9.07 -2.17 -4.10
N VAL A 291 9.93 -2.74 -4.94
CA VAL A 291 9.62 -3.91 -5.77
C VAL A 291 10.69 -4.97 -5.53
N VAL A 292 10.34 -6.23 -5.71
CA VAL A 292 11.31 -7.33 -5.66
C VAL A 292 11.56 -7.77 -7.10
N TYR A 293 12.78 -7.50 -7.61
CA TYR A 293 13.19 -7.84 -8.97
C TYR A 293 14.32 -8.86 -8.92
N ASP A 294 14.14 -10.00 -9.60
CA ASP A 294 15.07 -11.15 -9.56
C ASP A 294 15.44 -11.59 -8.13
N GLY A 295 14.46 -11.60 -7.22
CA GLY A 295 14.64 -11.96 -5.81
C GLY A 295 15.38 -10.92 -4.97
N VAL A 296 15.66 -9.73 -5.53
CA VAL A 296 16.35 -8.63 -4.83
C VAL A 296 15.41 -7.44 -4.66
N PRO A 297 15.21 -6.95 -3.42
CA PRO A 297 14.46 -5.73 -3.21
C PRO A 297 15.15 -4.51 -3.83
N HIS A 298 14.36 -3.68 -4.48
CA HIS A 298 14.74 -2.36 -4.95
C HIS A 298 13.84 -1.36 -4.26
N VAL A 299 14.44 -0.50 -3.43
CA VAL A 299 13.70 0.55 -2.73
C VAL A 299 13.49 1.75 -3.64
N ALA A 300 12.26 2.24 -3.67
CA ALA A 300 11.90 3.50 -4.29
C ALA A 300 11.51 4.48 -3.16
N PHE A 301 12.23 5.58 -3.01
CA PHE A 301 11.88 6.57 -2.00
C PHE A 301 11.89 7.99 -2.57
N ILE A 302 11.08 8.81 -1.95
CA ILE A 302 11.02 10.24 -2.23
C ILE A 302 11.60 10.97 -1.03
N GLY A 303 12.43 11.94 -1.30
CA GLY A 303 12.97 12.78 -0.25
C GLY A 303 13.58 14.06 -0.78
N GLY A 304 13.85 14.97 0.14
CA GLY A 304 14.52 16.24 -0.08
C GLY A 304 15.61 16.47 0.96
N GLY A 305 16.50 17.44 0.71
CA GLY A 305 17.59 17.76 1.61
C GLY A 305 18.66 16.68 1.72
N GLU A 306 19.19 16.45 2.91
CA GLU A 306 20.26 15.47 3.15
C GLU A 306 19.70 14.18 3.76
N LEU A 307 19.80 13.06 3.02
CA LEU A 307 19.31 11.75 3.42
C LEU A 307 20.41 10.71 3.34
N THR A 308 20.27 9.65 4.12
CA THR A 308 21.11 8.45 4.07
C THR A 308 20.26 7.22 3.81
N LEU A 309 20.59 6.46 2.78
CA LEU A 309 20.15 5.08 2.58
C LEU A 309 21.19 4.16 3.20
N THR A 310 20.78 3.31 4.13
CA THR A 310 21.63 2.29 4.74
C THR A 310 21.09 0.90 4.44
N THR A 311 21.96 -0.01 4.00
CA THR A 311 21.64 -1.43 3.74
C THR A 311 22.74 -2.32 4.33
N ALA A 312 22.57 -3.63 4.31
CA ALA A 312 23.63 -4.57 4.70
C ALA A 312 24.88 -4.49 3.80
N ALA A 313 24.72 -4.03 2.55
CA ALA A 313 25.82 -3.88 1.58
C ALA A 313 26.59 -2.56 1.73
N GLY A 314 26.09 -1.60 2.50
CA GLY A 314 26.72 -0.30 2.72
C GLY A 314 25.71 0.85 2.85
N SER A 315 26.22 2.06 2.85
CA SER A 315 25.42 3.28 2.98
C SER A 315 25.71 4.28 1.88
N LYS A 316 24.69 5.01 1.46
CA LYS A 316 24.77 6.08 0.46
C LYS A 316 24.12 7.36 1.01
N ASN A 317 24.90 8.44 1.02
CA ASN A 317 24.40 9.77 1.35
C ASN A 317 23.90 10.49 0.10
N PHE A 318 22.83 11.23 0.24
CA PHE A 318 22.23 12.09 -0.76
C PHE A 318 22.19 13.52 -0.23
N ALA A 319 22.41 14.47 -1.11
CA ALA A 319 22.20 15.90 -0.83
C ALA A 319 21.40 16.48 -2.00
N PHE A 320 20.12 16.71 -1.76
CA PHE A 320 19.21 17.28 -2.75
C PHE A 320 19.15 18.79 -2.58
N GLU A 321 18.92 19.49 -3.68
CA GLU A 321 18.80 20.95 -3.65
C GLU A 321 17.64 21.40 -2.78
N VAL A 322 17.87 22.42 -1.98
CA VAL A 322 16.88 23.05 -1.10
C VAL A 322 16.67 24.48 -1.56
N THR A 323 15.42 24.90 -1.69
CA THR A 323 15.06 26.30 -1.95
C THR A 323 14.81 27.05 -0.63
N ASP A 324 14.76 28.39 -0.67
CA ASP A 324 14.56 29.21 0.54
C ASP A 324 13.29 28.88 1.31
N ASP A 325 12.20 28.49 0.62
CA ASP A 325 10.89 28.21 1.21
C ASP A 325 10.35 26.80 0.87
N GLY A 326 11.15 25.93 0.26
CA GLY A 326 10.69 24.62 -0.16
C GLY A 326 11.77 23.59 -0.38
N LEU A 327 11.33 22.33 -0.53
CA LEU A 327 12.17 21.19 -0.86
C LEU A 327 12.01 20.84 -2.33
N ASN A 328 13.13 20.53 -2.98
CA ASN A 328 13.10 19.84 -4.25
C ASN A 328 13.13 18.34 -3.98
N HIS A 329 11.98 17.72 -4.08
CA HIS A 329 11.88 16.28 -3.93
C HIS A 329 12.55 15.57 -5.11
N ALA A 330 13.29 14.53 -4.79
CA ALA A 330 13.85 13.60 -5.76
C ALA A 330 13.27 12.20 -5.55
N LEU A 331 13.07 11.47 -6.63
CA LEU A 331 12.82 10.03 -6.61
C LEU A 331 14.17 9.30 -6.69
N VAL A 332 14.40 8.39 -5.77
CA VAL A 332 15.55 7.48 -5.78
C VAL A 332 15.05 6.06 -5.96
N LEU A 333 15.63 5.34 -6.91
CA LEU A 333 15.45 3.89 -7.08
C LEU A 333 16.80 3.21 -6.83
N ALA A 334 16.90 2.36 -5.83
CA ALA A 334 18.14 1.76 -5.39
C ALA A 334 18.01 0.24 -5.17
N ASN A 335 18.95 -0.52 -5.73
CA ASN A 335 19.15 -1.92 -5.41
C ASN A 335 19.78 -2.04 -4.03
N VAL A 336 19.17 -2.79 -3.11
CA VAL A 336 19.65 -2.93 -1.73
C VAL A 336 21.01 -3.64 -1.63
N ASN A 337 21.40 -4.42 -2.63
CA ASN A 337 22.71 -5.07 -2.72
C ASN A 337 23.79 -4.18 -3.35
N ALA A 338 23.41 -3.04 -3.94
CA ALA A 338 24.33 -2.08 -4.57
C ALA A 338 23.89 -0.63 -4.27
N PRO A 339 23.80 -0.22 -3.00
CA PRO A 339 23.28 1.10 -2.60
C PRO A 339 24.12 2.26 -3.12
N GLU A 340 25.39 2.01 -3.49
CA GLU A 340 26.30 3.02 -4.05
C GLU A 340 25.96 3.45 -5.49
N GLN A 341 25.11 2.69 -6.18
CA GLN A 341 24.74 2.91 -7.58
C GLN A 341 23.23 3.16 -7.75
N PRO A 342 22.62 4.08 -7.00
CA PRO A 342 21.21 4.37 -7.14
C PRO A 342 20.93 5.15 -8.42
N LYS A 343 19.74 5.02 -8.95
CA LYS A 343 19.21 5.95 -9.93
C LYS A 343 18.47 7.08 -9.20
N VAL A 344 18.86 8.31 -9.51
CA VAL A 344 18.26 9.51 -8.95
C VAL A 344 17.58 10.30 -10.06
N PHE A 345 16.32 10.67 -9.82
CA PHE A 345 15.53 11.52 -10.69
C PHE A 345 15.24 12.81 -9.93
N ASN A 346 15.96 13.86 -10.27
CA ASN A 346 15.82 15.18 -9.65
C ASN A 346 14.77 16.01 -10.40
N ALA A 347 13.91 16.68 -9.67
CA ALA A 347 13.08 17.75 -10.22
C ALA A 347 13.84 19.08 -10.12
N ALA A 348 13.84 19.88 -11.18
CA ALA A 348 14.30 21.24 -11.10
C ALA A 348 13.21 22.10 -10.41
N PRO A 349 13.56 23.06 -9.54
CA PRO A 349 12.59 23.96 -8.93
C PRO A 349 11.92 24.84 -9.99
N VAL A 350 10.61 25.08 -9.81
CA VAL A 350 9.81 25.93 -10.70
C VAL A 350 9.63 27.33 -10.10
N ASP A 351 9.54 27.40 -8.78
CA ASP A 351 9.33 28.60 -8.00
C ASP A 351 9.96 28.47 -6.60
N TYR A 352 9.68 29.42 -5.73
CA TYR A 352 10.17 29.40 -4.34
C TYR A 352 9.58 28.25 -3.51
N LEU A 353 8.46 27.62 -3.91
CA LEU A 353 7.85 26.49 -3.20
C LEU A 353 8.55 25.15 -3.50
N GLY A 354 9.48 25.14 -4.47
CA GLY A 354 10.18 23.94 -4.90
C GLY A 354 9.32 22.98 -5.71
N ALA A 355 9.82 21.79 -5.92
CA ALA A 355 9.13 20.71 -6.60
C ALA A 355 8.74 19.62 -5.60
N LYS A 356 7.46 19.30 -5.52
CA LYS A 356 6.92 18.25 -4.65
C LYS A 356 6.64 16.98 -5.44
N PHE A 357 6.98 15.86 -4.87
CA PHE A 357 6.74 14.56 -5.47
C PHE A 357 6.34 13.58 -4.36
N ASN A 358 5.31 12.79 -4.60
CA ASN A 358 4.85 11.75 -3.69
C ASN A 358 4.61 10.46 -4.47
N LEU A 359 5.03 9.33 -3.91
CA LEU A 359 4.81 7.99 -4.46
C LEU A 359 3.71 7.31 -3.66
N VAL A 360 2.70 6.82 -4.35
CA VAL A 360 1.57 6.11 -3.73
C VAL A 360 1.75 4.61 -3.85
N ASP A 361 2.20 4.12 -5.01
CA ASP A 361 2.42 2.71 -5.25
C ASP A 361 3.50 2.48 -6.31
N ALA A 362 4.24 1.38 -6.15
CA ALA A 362 5.20 0.86 -7.11
C ALA A 362 5.03 -0.66 -7.24
N THR A 363 4.83 -1.15 -8.44
CA THR A 363 4.58 -2.56 -8.71
C THR A 363 5.47 -3.09 -9.84
N LEU A 364 5.94 -4.32 -9.72
CA LEU A 364 6.72 -4.98 -10.77
C LEU A 364 5.79 -5.62 -11.81
N ALA A 365 5.96 -5.25 -13.08
CA ALA A 365 5.28 -5.87 -14.21
C ALA A 365 6.22 -5.99 -15.41
N ASP A 366 6.35 -7.18 -15.97
CA ASP A 366 7.18 -7.48 -17.17
C ASP A 366 8.60 -6.90 -17.14
N GLY A 367 9.27 -6.99 -15.98
CA GLY A 367 10.61 -6.47 -15.76
C GLY A 367 10.72 -4.95 -15.66
N ASN A 368 9.57 -4.27 -15.50
CA ASN A 368 9.47 -2.85 -15.30
C ASN A 368 8.87 -2.53 -13.93
N CYS A 369 9.36 -1.49 -13.28
CA CYS A 369 8.70 -0.88 -12.13
C CYS A 369 7.67 0.12 -12.65
N ILE A 370 6.39 -0.20 -12.46
CA ILE A 370 5.29 0.72 -12.73
C ILE A 370 5.02 1.49 -11.44
N MET A 371 4.94 2.80 -11.54
CA MET A 371 4.76 3.71 -10.40
C MET A 371 3.57 4.62 -10.60
N ALA A 372 2.86 4.91 -9.53
CA ALA A 372 1.84 5.96 -9.48
C ALA A 372 2.08 6.88 -8.29
N GLY A 373 1.75 8.14 -8.45
CA GLY A 373 1.90 9.13 -7.40
C GLY A 373 1.34 10.49 -7.80
N THR A 374 1.76 11.51 -7.07
CA THR A 374 1.34 12.90 -7.26
C THR A 374 2.56 13.81 -7.31
N PHE A 375 2.56 14.82 -8.16
CA PHE A 375 3.63 15.81 -8.20
C PHE A 375 3.09 17.23 -8.41
N TYR A 376 3.93 18.19 -8.02
CA TYR A 376 3.83 19.63 -8.26
C TYR A 376 5.19 20.13 -8.75
N GLY A 377 5.21 21.10 -9.66
CA GLY A 377 6.44 21.62 -10.23
C GLY A 377 6.91 20.81 -11.43
N ASN A 378 8.22 20.69 -11.63
CA ASN A 378 8.79 19.87 -12.68
C ASN A 378 8.64 18.38 -12.38
N PHE A 379 8.28 17.62 -13.40
CA PHE A 379 8.13 16.18 -13.28
C PHE A 379 9.51 15.49 -13.43
N PRO A 380 10.06 14.85 -12.39
CA PRO A 380 11.42 14.33 -12.43
C PRO A 380 11.60 13.17 -13.41
N LEU A 381 10.52 12.51 -13.83
CA LEU A 381 10.56 11.41 -14.80
C LEU A 381 10.38 11.89 -16.26
N ASP A 382 9.90 13.13 -16.46
CA ASP A 382 9.84 13.80 -17.76
C ASP A 382 10.01 15.32 -17.56
N ASN A 383 11.24 15.80 -17.68
CA ASN A 383 11.62 17.20 -17.46
C ASN A 383 10.96 18.19 -18.43
N THR A 384 10.24 17.73 -19.44
CA THR A 384 9.44 18.59 -20.35
C THR A 384 8.06 18.94 -19.77
N VAL A 385 7.65 18.26 -18.71
CA VAL A 385 6.34 18.44 -18.06
C VAL A 385 6.50 19.25 -16.77
N THR A 386 5.73 20.33 -16.67
CA THR A 386 5.65 21.18 -15.48
C THR A 386 4.20 21.45 -15.12
N LYS A 387 3.86 21.38 -13.84
CA LYS A 387 2.50 21.65 -13.33
C LYS A 387 2.56 22.67 -12.19
N ASP A 388 1.60 23.56 -12.18
CA ASP A 388 1.40 24.59 -11.13
C ASP A 388 0.38 24.18 -10.06
N LYS A 389 0.00 22.91 -10.05
CA LYS A 389 -0.93 22.27 -9.12
C LYS A 389 -0.56 20.81 -8.93
N ASN A 390 -1.07 20.18 -7.87
CA ASN A 390 -0.92 18.75 -7.66
C ASN A 390 -1.65 17.96 -8.75
N VAL A 391 -0.92 17.11 -9.45
CA VAL A 391 -1.50 16.22 -10.46
C VAL A 391 -0.99 14.79 -10.25
N SER A 392 -1.87 13.82 -10.47
CA SER A 392 -1.48 12.43 -10.44
C SER A 392 -0.70 12.03 -11.69
N PHE A 393 0.18 11.05 -11.54
CA PHE A 393 0.99 10.50 -12.63
C PHE A 393 1.03 8.99 -12.59
N VAL A 394 1.39 8.41 -13.73
CA VAL A 394 1.81 7.01 -13.89
C VAL A 394 3.07 6.95 -14.71
N ALA A 395 4.01 6.08 -14.35
CA ALA A 395 5.27 5.94 -15.06
C ALA A 395 5.75 4.48 -15.10
N SER A 396 6.57 4.17 -16.09
CA SER A 396 7.24 2.87 -16.24
C SER A 396 8.74 3.07 -16.31
N ILE A 397 9.45 2.38 -15.42
CA ILE A 397 10.92 2.39 -15.32
C ILE A 397 11.42 0.96 -15.54
N LYS A 398 12.30 0.77 -16.49
CA LYS A 398 12.92 -0.52 -16.79
C LYS A 398 13.89 -0.92 -15.68
N MET A 399 13.70 -2.09 -15.07
CA MET A 399 14.50 -2.50 -13.91
C MET A 399 15.97 -2.83 -14.25
N SER A 400 16.25 -3.27 -15.47
CA SER A 400 17.60 -3.71 -15.85
C SER A 400 18.64 -2.58 -15.94
N ASP A 401 18.22 -1.33 -16.17
CA ASP A 401 19.10 -0.16 -16.33
C ASP A 401 18.53 1.12 -15.70
N CYS A 402 17.38 1.02 -15.05
CA CYS A 402 16.63 2.14 -14.44
C CYS A 402 16.35 3.30 -15.42
N SER A 403 16.18 3.01 -16.71
CA SER A 403 15.74 4.00 -17.70
C SER A 403 14.23 4.17 -17.66
N VAL A 404 13.75 5.41 -17.84
CA VAL A 404 12.32 5.67 -17.98
C VAL A 404 11.85 5.21 -19.36
N ASN A 405 10.91 4.27 -19.41
CA ASN A 405 10.28 3.87 -20.65
C ASN A 405 9.29 4.94 -21.12
N TRP A 406 8.44 5.37 -20.19
CA TRP A 406 7.47 6.44 -20.40
C TRP A 406 6.99 6.97 -19.04
N ALA A 407 6.50 8.21 -19.04
CA ALA A 407 5.86 8.84 -17.90
C ALA A 407 4.69 9.68 -18.38
N LYS A 408 3.55 9.63 -17.69
CA LYS A 408 2.32 10.32 -18.03
C LYS A 408 1.75 11.04 -16.82
N ALA A 409 1.43 12.30 -16.99
CA ALA A 409 0.82 13.15 -15.99
C ALA A 409 -0.60 13.50 -16.38
N ASN A 410 -1.51 13.58 -15.42
CA ASN A 410 -2.85 14.08 -15.65
C ASN A 410 -2.84 15.60 -15.91
N GLU A 411 -3.86 16.09 -16.59
CA GLU A 411 -4.05 17.53 -16.85
C GLU A 411 -4.89 18.23 -15.77
N VAL A 412 -5.63 17.45 -15.00
CA VAL A 412 -6.54 17.96 -13.95
C VAL A 412 -5.87 17.83 -12.60
N GLU A 413 -6.15 18.78 -11.71
CA GLU A 413 -5.76 18.68 -10.31
C GLU A 413 -6.33 17.40 -9.70
N SER A 414 -5.44 16.57 -9.17
CA SER A 414 -5.78 15.24 -8.67
C SER A 414 -4.65 14.66 -7.84
N GLU A 415 -4.99 13.87 -6.84
CA GLU A 415 -4.04 13.11 -6.03
C GLU A 415 -4.25 11.61 -6.25
N ALA A 416 -3.17 10.90 -6.56
CA ALA A 416 -3.20 9.46 -6.71
C ALA A 416 -3.53 8.80 -5.37
N GLN A 417 -4.35 7.74 -5.38
CA GLN A 417 -4.71 6.96 -4.21
C GLN A 417 -4.18 5.53 -4.26
N CYS A 418 -4.33 4.87 -5.39
CA CYS A 418 -3.80 3.53 -5.59
C CYS A 418 -3.62 3.22 -7.07
N MET A 419 -2.94 2.10 -7.34
CA MET A 419 -2.69 1.60 -8.68
C MET A 419 -2.65 0.08 -8.67
N ILE A 420 -3.18 -0.55 -9.72
CA ILE A 420 -2.89 -1.96 -10.03
C ILE A 420 -2.53 -2.12 -11.50
N VAL A 421 -1.79 -3.18 -11.78
CA VAL A 421 -1.45 -3.59 -13.13
C VAL A 421 -2.16 -4.90 -13.45
N THR A 422 -2.87 -4.95 -14.58
CA THR A 422 -3.60 -6.12 -15.05
C THR A 422 -3.26 -6.38 -16.51
N GLY A 423 -2.52 -7.44 -16.82
CA GLY A 423 -2.13 -7.74 -18.19
C GLY A 423 -1.50 -6.55 -18.90
N GLU A 424 -2.17 -6.03 -19.93
CA GLU A 424 -1.71 -4.89 -20.72
C GLU A 424 -2.22 -3.53 -20.19
N GLU A 425 -2.87 -3.48 -19.03
CA GLU A 425 -3.50 -2.27 -18.51
C GLU A 425 -3.00 -1.89 -17.13
N ILE A 426 -2.89 -0.59 -16.89
CA ILE A 426 -2.63 0.01 -15.59
C ILE A 426 -3.87 0.79 -15.19
N HIS A 427 -4.42 0.44 -14.05
CA HIS A 427 -5.55 1.12 -13.46
C HIS A 427 -5.06 1.98 -12.30
N ALA A 428 -5.13 3.30 -12.46
CA ALA A 428 -4.74 4.26 -11.44
C ALA A 428 -5.96 5.05 -10.99
N ALA A 429 -6.15 5.18 -9.68
CA ALA A 429 -7.28 5.90 -9.10
C ALA A 429 -6.85 7.15 -8.37
N THR A 430 -7.73 8.13 -8.41
CA THR A 430 -7.79 9.29 -7.52
C THR A 430 -9.08 9.22 -6.70
N ALA A 431 -9.35 10.19 -5.82
CA ALA A 431 -10.60 10.21 -5.06
C ALA A 431 -11.85 10.21 -5.96
N ASP A 432 -11.79 10.89 -7.10
CA ASP A 432 -12.95 11.19 -7.94
C ASP A 432 -12.88 10.54 -9.33
N ALA A 433 -11.76 9.95 -9.70
CA ALA A 433 -11.57 9.43 -11.04
C ALA A 433 -10.73 8.14 -11.07
N HIS A 434 -10.96 7.37 -12.11
CA HIS A 434 -10.21 6.17 -12.46
C HIS A 434 -9.69 6.31 -13.89
N TYR A 435 -8.42 6.04 -14.08
CA TYR A 435 -7.71 6.14 -15.34
C TYR A 435 -7.14 4.80 -15.74
N VAL A 436 -7.34 4.40 -16.98
CA VAL A 436 -6.78 3.16 -17.54
C VAL A 436 -5.74 3.52 -18.58
N PHE A 437 -4.50 3.11 -18.33
CA PHE A 437 -3.39 3.31 -19.27
C PHE A 437 -2.92 1.97 -19.84
N ARG A 438 -2.31 2.00 -21.00
CA ARG A 438 -1.63 0.85 -21.58
C ARG A 438 -0.25 0.68 -20.95
N THR A 439 0.13 -0.55 -20.57
CA THR A 439 1.43 -0.83 -19.94
C THR A 439 2.62 -0.55 -20.86
N SER A 440 2.47 -0.76 -22.18
CA SER A 440 3.57 -0.69 -23.14
C SER A 440 4.07 0.74 -23.43
N ASP A 441 3.20 1.74 -23.40
CA ASP A 441 3.49 3.12 -23.83
C ASP A 441 2.86 4.22 -22.95
N GLY A 442 2.06 3.80 -21.97
CA GLY A 442 1.34 4.72 -21.07
C GLY A 442 0.20 5.50 -21.73
N ASP A 443 -0.26 5.10 -22.91
CA ASP A 443 -1.38 5.79 -23.55
C ASP A 443 -2.68 5.61 -22.75
N LEU A 444 -3.37 6.71 -22.48
CA LEU A 444 -4.64 6.72 -21.78
C LEU A 444 -5.73 6.09 -22.66
N LYS A 445 -6.26 4.96 -22.21
CA LYS A 445 -7.34 4.23 -22.88
C LYS A 445 -8.72 4.72 -22.45
N LYS A 446 -8.88 5.00 -21.15
CA LYS A 446 -10.17 5.33 -20.54
C LYS A 446 -9.98 6.22 -19.32
N ALA A 447 -10.94 7.10 -19.09
CA ALA A 447 -11.08 7.86 -17.84
C ALA A 447 -12.55 7.81 -17.42
N GLU A 448 -12.78 7.56 -16.14
CA GLU A 448 -14.10 7.45 -15.50
C GLU A 448 -14.17 8.37 -14.28
N ASN A 449 -15.34 8.96 -14.04
CA ASN A 449 -15.59 9.89 -12.93
C ASN A 449 -15.98 9.13 -11.64
N GLN A 450 -15.22 8.11 -11.30
CA GLN A 450 -15.38 7.39 -10.05
C GLN A 450 -14.04 6.76 -9.67
N GLY A 451 -13.48 7.19 -8.55
CA GLY A 451 -12.28 6.63 -7.97
C GLY A 451 -12.55 5.40 -7.10
N PHE A 452 -11.49 4.79 -6.61
CA PHE A 452 -11.54 3.73 -5.61
C PHE A 452 -10.39 3.93 -4.60
N ASN A 453 -10.58 3.42 -3.38
CA ASN A 453 -9.60 3.59 -2.31
C ASN A 453 -8.44 2.60 -2.45
N ASP A 454 -8.74 1.37 -2.91
CA ASP A 454 -7.75 0.34 -3.12
C ASP A 454 -8.25 -0.68 -4.14
N ALA A 455 -7.33 -1.41 -4.75
CA ALA A 455 -7.61 -2.46 -5.72
C ALA A 455 -6.55 -3.56 -5.68
N SER A 456 -6.94 -4.75 -6.09
CA SER A 456 -6.06 -5.91 -6.16
C SER A 456 -6.45 -6.82 -7.31
N CYS A 457 -5.46 -7.43 -7.96
CA CYS A 457 -5.68 -8.46 -8.96
C CYS A 457 -4.73 -9.65 -8.75
N TYR A 458 -5.22 -10.83 -9.06
CA TYR A 458 -4.42 -12.06 -9.09
C TYR A 458 -4.37 -12.62 -10.51
N ASN A 459 -3.19 -12.60 -11.12
CA ASN A 459 -2.88 -13.15 -12.45
C ASN A 459 -3.90 -12.77 -13.54
N ASP A 460 -4.43 -11.55 -13.53
CA ASP A 460 -5.44 -11.03 -14.45
C ASP A 460 -6.74 -11.85 -14.54
N GLN A 461 -6.94 -12.78 -13.59
CA GLN A 461 -8.11 -13.66 -13.58
C GLN A 461 -9.16 -13.21 -12.57
N TYR A 462 -8.70 -12.67 -11.45
CA TYR A 462 -9.56 -12.21 -10.35
C TYR A 462 -9.11 -10.84 -9.92
N CYS A 463 -10.02 -9.89 -9.91
CA CYS A 463 -9.75 -8.54 -9.43
C CYS A 463 -10.81 -8.11 -8.42
N SER A 464 -10.45 -7.19 -7.55
CA SER A 464 -11.38 -6.49 -6.68
C SER A 464 -11.01 -5.03 -6.54
N THR A 465 -12.00 -4.20 -6.33
CA THR A 465 -11.85 -2.81 -5.91
C THR A 465 -12.66 -2.57 -4.65
N ILE A 466 -12.22 -1.63 -3.84
CA ILE A 466 -12.91 -1.20 -2.65
C ILE A 466 -13.00 0.32 -2.65
N PHE A 467 -14.16 0.85 -2.35
CA PHE A 467 -14.39 2.29 -2.31
C PHE A 467 -15.37 2.66 -1.21
N THR A 468 -15.35 3.92 -0.82
CA THR A 468 -16.22 4.47 0.21
C THR A 468 -17.36 5.25 -0.42
N GLN A 469 -18.57 5.04 0.10
CA GLN A 469 -19.76 5.77 -0.28
C GLN A 469 -20.50 6.23 0.99
N GLU A 470 -20.48 7.53 1.27
CA GLU A 470 -20.91 8.07 2.56
C GLU A 470 -20.16 7.36 3.70
N ASN A 471 -20.85 6.79 4.68
CA ASN A 471 -20.30 6.01 5.80
C ASN A 471 -20.26 4.49 5.53
N SER A 472 -20.42 4.09 4.28
CA SER A 472 -20.41 2.68 3.85
C SER A 472 -19.15 2.37 3.04
N VAL A 473 -18.74 1.11 3.10
CA VAL A 473 -17.69 0.52 2.29
C VAL A 473 -18.33 -0.41 1.28
N VAL A 474 -17.93 -0.31 0.02
CA VAL A 474 -18.40 -1.17 -1.05
C VAL A 474 -17.22 -1.94 -1.63
N VAL A 475 -17.32 -3.26 -1.61
CA VAL A 475 -16.39 -4.18 -2.28
C VAL A 475 -17.02 -4.62 -3.58
N PHE A 476 -16.26 -4.50 -4.66
CA PHE A 476 -16.67 -4.93 -5.99
C PHE A 476 -15.64 -5.88 -6.59
N SER A 477 -16.11 -6.99 -7.14
CA SER A 477 -15.27 -7.90 -7.91
C SER A 477 -15.91 -8.11 -9.28
N PRO A 478 -15.26 -7.60 -10.35
CA PRO A 478 -15.74 -7.81 -11.70
C PRO A 478 -15.61 -9.28 -12.10
N LYS A 479 -16.53 -9.75 -12.94
CA LYS A 479 -16.34 -11.03 -13.60
C LYS A 479 -15.29 -10.90 -14.67
N MET A 480 -14.07 -11.31 -14.38
CA MET A 480 -13.00 -11.29 -15.36
C MET A 480 -13.29 -12.32 -16.46
N LYS A 481 -13.01 -11.94 -17.70
CA LYS A 481 -12.98 -12.93 -18.78
C LYS A 481 -11.88 -13.94 -18.43
N PRO A 482 -12.14 -15.25 -18.50
CA PRO A 482 -11.05 -16.21 -18.40
C PRO A 482 -9.97 -15.79 -19.41
N SER A 483 -8.74 -15.65 -18.94
CA SER A 483 -7.59 -15.42 -19.81
C SER A 483 -7.42 -16.63 -20.71
N GLY A 484 -8.06 -16.65 -21.83
CA GLY A 484 -8.06 -17.77 -22.72
C GLY A 484 -8.88 -17.53 -23.97
N ILE A 485 -8.21 -17.09 -25.02
CA ILE A 485 -8.67 -17.12 -26.41
C ILE A 485 -9.77 -16.10 -26.70
N ASP A 486 -9.35 -14.99 -27.23
CA ASP A 486 -10.18 -13.92 -27.76
C ASP A 486 -11.30 -14.51 -28.67
N GLU A 487 -12.56 -14.42 -28.23
CA GLU A 487 -13.69 -14.98 -28.98
C GLU A 487 -13.96 -14.26 -30.30
N THR A 488 -13.46 -13.03 -30.44
CA THR A 488 -13.89 -12.14 -31.51
C THR A 488 -13.15 -12.28 -32.83
N THR A 489 -11.92 -12.81 -32.85
CA THR A 489 -11.12 -12.83 -34.09
C THR A 489 -11.20 -14.14 -34.89
N ALA A 490 -11.64 -15.24 -34.29
CA ALA A 490 -11.54 -16.56 -34.93
C ALA A 490 -12.77 -17.01 -35.74
N LEU A 491 -13.92 -16.37 -35.59
CA LEU A 491 -15.19 -16.98 -36.04
C LEU A 491 -15.84 -16.33 -37.27
N LYS A 492 -15.28 -15.25 -37.80
CA LYS A 492 -15.87 -14.64 -39.01
C LYS A 492 -15.75 -15.49 -40.28
N ASN A 493 -14.92 -16.55 -40.27
CA ASN A 493 -14.66 -17.37 -41.47
C ASN A 493 -14.86 -18.90 -41.28
N GLY A 494 -15.53 -19.38 -40.22
CA GLY A 494 -15.86 -20.79 -40.04
C GLY A 494 -14.67 -21.74 -39.83
N ALA A 495 -13.47 -21.22 -39.56
CA ALA A 495 -12.27 -22.03 -39.38
C ALA A 495 -12.18 -22.61 -37.96
N THR A 496 -11.92 -23.90 -37.86
CA THR A 496 -11.61 -24.58 -36.60
C THR A 496 -10.18 -24.25 -36.18
N LYS A 497 -9.99 -23.78 -34.96
CA LYS A 497 -8.67 -23.52 -34.36
C LYS A 497 -8.39 -24.51 -33.25
N TYR A 498 -7.13 -24.88 -33.11
CA TYR A 498 -6.65 -25.83 -32.12
C TYR A 498 -5.64 -25.12 -31.19
N TYR A 499 -5.72 -25.43 -29.90
CA TYR A 499 -4.79 -24.87 -28.91
C TYR A 499 -4.36 -25.97 -27.94
N ASN A 500 -3.14 -25.87 -27.43
CA ASN A 500 -2.69 -26.68 -26.30
C ASN A 500 -3.26 -26.16 -24.98
N VAL A 501 -2.96 -26.85 -23.87
CA VAL A 501 -3.42 -26.49 -22.52
C VAL A 501 -2.87 -25.14 -22.03
N ASN A 502 -1.79 -24.65 -22.64
CA ASN A 502 -1.15 -23.37 -22.32
C ASN A 502 -1.65 -22.21 -23.23
N GLY A 503 -2.71 -22.46 -24.03
CA GLY A 503 -3.28 -21.44 -24.92
C GLY A 503 -2.52 -21.21 -26.23
N VAL A 504 -1.45 -21.96 -26.52
CA VAL A 504 -0.68 -21.80 -27.76
C VAL A 504 -1.46 -22.41 -28.93
N GLU A 505 -1.67 -21.63 -30.01
CA GLU A 505 -2.35 -22.09 -31.23
C GLU A 505 -1.53 -23.18 -31.94
N LEU A 506 -2.21 -24.24 -32.32
CA LEU A 506 -1.65 -25.40 -32.99
C LEU A 506 -2.17 -25.48 -34.42
N SER A 507 -1.36 -25.94 -35.34
CA SER A 507 -1.78 -26.21 -36.73
C SER A 507 -2.70 -27.41 -36.84
N ALA A 508 -2.67 -28.35 -35.90
CA ALA A 508 -3.51 -29.53 -35.79
C ALA A 508 -3.52 -30.04 -34.34
N PRO A 509 -4.53 -30.86 -33.94
CA PRO A 509 -4.55 -31.47 -32.63
C PRO A 509 -3.33 -32.35 -32.38
N GLN A 510 -2.72 -32.20 -31.18
CA GLN A 510 -1.57 -33.00 -30.75
C GLN A 510 -1.99 -34.03 -29.70
N LYS A 511 -1.15 -35.04 -29.49
CA LYS A 511 -1.38 -36.05 -28.44
C LYS A 511 -1.49 -35.36 -27.07
N GLY A 512 -2.55 -35.70 -26.33
CA GLY A 512 -2.87 -35.11 -25.05
C GLY A 512 -4.14 -34.26 -25.12
N LEU A 513 -4.33 -33.37 -24.12
CA LEU A 513 -5.49 -32.49 -24.04
C LEU A 513 -5.32 -31.30 -24.99
N ASN A 514 -6.30 -31.10 -25.86
CA ASN A 514 -6.39 -29.96 -26.78
C ASN A 514 -7.67 -29.19 -26.52
N ILE A 515 -7.65 -27.91 -26.81
CA ILE A 515 -8.79 -27.02 -26.82
C ILE A 515 -9.13 -26.74 -28.29
N ILE A 516 -10.33 -27.09 -28.71
CA ILE A 516 -10.81 -26.89 -30.07
C ILE A 516 -11.86 -25.80 -30.06
N LYS A 517 -11.65 -24.76 -30.84
CA LYS A 517 -12.58 -23.66 -31.03
C LYS A 517 -13.21 -23.72 -32.41
N THR A 518 -14.54 -23.79 -32.45
CA THR A 518 -15.36 -23.82 -33.67
C THR A 518 -16.40 -22.69 -33.64
N ALA A 519 -17.13 -22.51 -34.73
CA ALA A 519 -18.27 -21.58 -34.78
C ALA A 519 -19.34 -21.89 -33.70
N ASP A 520 -19.45 -23.15 -33.29
CA ASP A 520 -20.46 -23.64 -32.34
C ASP A 520 -19.96 -23.62 -30.86
N GLY A 521 -18.75 -23.09 -30.61
CA GLY A 521 -18.18 -22.96 -29.27
C GLY A 521 -16.82 -23.64 -29.08
N VAL A 522 -16.40 -23.75 -27.81
CA VAL A 522 -15.11 -24.33 -27.40
C VAL A 522 -15.28 -25.67 -26.76
N LYS A 523 -14.47 -26.68 -27.18
CA LYS A 523 -14.49 -28.03 -26.62
C LYS A 523 -13.09 -28.46 -26.17
N LYS A 524 -12.98 -29.12 -25.02
CA LYS A 524 -11.77 -29.82 -24.59
C LYS A 524 -11.80 -31.26 -25.14
N VAL A 525 -10.76 -31.63 -25.87
CA VAL A 525 -10.67 -32.97 -26.51
C VAL A 525 -9.32 -33.61 -26.16
N THR A 526 -9.34 -34.82 -25.69
CA THR A 526 -8.12 -35.62 -25.47
C THR A 526 -7.83 -36.47 -26.71
N VAL A 527 -6.70 -36.19 -27.34
CA VAL A 527 -6.19 -36.99 -28.47
C VAL A 527 -5.25 -38.06 -27.91
N LYS A 528 -5.56 -39.33 -28.19
CA LYS A 528 -4.81 -40.50 -27.70
C LYS A 528 -3.52 -40.74 -28.47
#